data_82d45ba571adbb96a8d4d81e5dad58b9
#
_entry.id   82d45ba571adbb96a8d4d81e5dad58b9
#
_cell.length_a   1.000
_cell.length_b   1.000
_cell.length_c   1.000
_cell.angle_alpha   90.00
_cell.angle_beta   90.00
_cell.angle_gamma   90.00
#
_symmetry.space_group_name_H-M   'P 1'
#
loop_
_entity.id
_entity.type
_entity.pdbx_description
1 polymer ?
#
loop_
_entity_poly.entity_id
_entity_poly.type
_entity_poly.pdbx_seq_one_letter_code
_entity_poly.pdbx_strand_id
1 'polypeptide(L)'
;MRTLGPTRLQRVADGSLTALLQRYSDRAKLRGKRQSQIARDAWIDDSYVSRLLSGERERPSRDALILLGAFGLGLAVEEVDELLMAADYKPLVLPASIR
;
A
#
# COMPACT_ATOMS: atom_id res chain seq x y z
N MET A 1 -17.49 -20.43 -17.30
CA MET A 1 -17.34 -20.04 -16.94
C MET A 1 -17.10 -19.36 -16.93
N ARG A 2 -17.06 -19.29 -17.02
CA ARG A 2 -16.87 -18.82 -16.68
C ARG A 2 -16.34 -18.04 -16.63
N THR A 3 -16.21 -17.82 -17.64
CA THR A 3 -15.69 -16.85 -17.52
C THR A 3 -14.85 -16.36 -16.55
N LEU A 4 -14.27 -16.72 -16.20
CA LEU A 4 -13.52 -16.50 -15.03
C LEU A 4 -12.16 -15.97 -15.28
N GLY A 5 -11.65 -16.14 -16.49
CA GLY A 5 -10.33 -15.65 -16.82
C GLY A 5 -10.17 -14.17 -16.57
N PRO A 6 -11.04 -13.35 -17.17
CA PRO A 6 -10.92 -11.90 -16.92
C PRO A 6 -11.08 -11.53 -15.47
N THR A 7 -11.96 -12.23 -14.79
CA THR A 7 -12.20 -11.95 -13.40
C THR A 7 -10.94 -12.21 -12.57
N ARG A 8 -10.26 -13.28 -12.89
CA ARG A 8 -9.04 -13.58 -12.16
C ARG A 8 -7.96 -12.58 -12.39
N LEU A 9 -7.87 -12.07 -13.61
CA LEU A 9 -6.91 -11.03 -13.90
C LEU A 9 -7.19 -9.79 -13.04
N GLN A 10 -8.45 -9.46 -12.90
CA GLN A 10 -8.80 -8.33 -12.07
C GLN A 10 -8.42 -8.57 -10.62
N ARG A 11 -8.59 -9.77 -10.15
CA ARG A 11 -8.22 -10.05 -8.79
C ARG A 11 -6.73 -9.91 -8.57
N VAL A 12 -5.94 -10.30 -9.55
CA VAL A 12 -4.51 -10.10 -9.46
C VAL A 12 -4.20 -8.61 -9.36
N ALA A 13 -4.84 -7.82 -10.19
CA ALA A 13 -4.66 -6.38 -10.12
C ALA A 13 -5.17 -5.83 -8.79
N ASP A 14 -6.29 -6.35 -8.32
CA ASP A 14 -6.87 -5.89 -7.07
C ASP A 14 -6.04 -6.30 -5.87
N GLY A 15 -5.34 -7.42 -5.96
CA GLY A 15 -4.44 -7.83 -4.90
C GLY A 15 -3.20 -6.99 -4.87
N SER A 16 -3.18 -5.98 -5.69
CA SER A 16 -2.05 -5.09 -5.84
C SER A 16 -2.04 -4.03 -4.77
N LEU A 17 -1.28 -3.00 -5.05
CA LEU A 17 -1.01 -1.93 -4.12
C LEU A 17 -2.28 -1.21 -3.64
N THR A 18 -3.18 -0.89 -4.55
CA THR A 18 -4.35 -0.13 -4.15
C THR A 18 -5.18 -0.88 -3.12
N ALA A 19 -5.40 -2.17 -3.34
CA ALA A 19 -6.18 -2.97 -2.41
C ALA A 19 -5.51 -3.07 -1.05
N LEU A 20 -4.20 -3.24 -1.04
CA LEU A 20 -3.47 -3.29 0.23
C LEU A 20 -3.55 -1.96 0.97
N LEU A 21 -3.37 -0.86 0.25
CA LEU A 21 -3.44 0.44 0.87
C LEU A 21 -4.81 0.71 1.47
N GLN A 22 -5.86 0.32 0.75
CA GLN A 22 -7.22 0.49 1.27
C GLN A 22 -7.43 -0.32 2.53
N ARG A 23 -6.96 -1.55 2.54
CA ARG A 23 -7.12 -2.41 3.70
C ARG A 23 -6.39 -1.86 4.91
N TYR A 24 -5.17 -1.41 4.73
CA TYR A 24 -4.41 -0.86 5.85
C TYR A 24 -4.96 0.49 6.29
N SER A 25 -5.48 1.28 5.34
CA SER A 25 -6.11 2.54 5.69
C SER A 25 -7.36 2.30 6.52
N ASP A 26 -8.18 1.31 6.15
CA ASP A 26 -9.36 0.98 6.91
C ASP A 26 -9.00 0.50 8.31
N ARG A 27 -7.94 -0.28 8.43
CA ARG A 27 -7.48 -0.72 9.73
C ARG A 27 -7.05 0.45 10.60
N ALA A 28 -6.39 1.44 10.00
CA ALA A 28 -6.00 2.62 10.74
C ALA A 28 -7.21 3.42 11.19
N LYS A 29 -8.22 3.51 10.35
CA LYS A 29 -9.45 4.22 10.72
C LYS A 29 -10.14 3.57 11.90
N LEU A 30 -10.10 2.25 11.98
CA LEU A 30 -10.67 1.56 13.12
C LEU A 30 -9.96 1.91 14.41
N ARG A 31 -8.72 2.33 14.32
CA ARG A 31 -7.96 2.80 15.47
C ARG A 31 -8.10 4.30 15.70
N GLY A 32 -8.98 4.95 14.95
CA GLY A 32 -9.20 6.37 15.10
C GLY A 32 -8.29 7.27 14.30
N LYS A 33 -7.53 6.73 13.36
CA LYS A 33 -6.59 7.52 12.59
C LYS A 33 -7.17 7.85 11.23
N ARG A 34 -7.39 9.13 10.96
CA ARG A 34 -7.99 9.58 9.72
C ARG A 34 -6.96 9.71 8.62
N GLN A 35 -7.46 9.77 7.38
CA GLN A 35 -6.60 9.87 6.22
C GLN A 35 -5.70 11.11 6.29
N SER A 36 -6.23 12.25 6.72
CA SER A 36 -5.42 13.45 6.80
C SER A 36 -4.28 13.29 7.80
N GLN A 37 -4.52 12.54 8.87
CA GLN A 37 -3.49 12.29 9.85
C GLN A 37 -2.46 11.31 9.31
N ILE A 38 -2.90 10.31 8.57
CA ILE A 38 -1.99 9.37 7.91
C ILE A 38 -1.04 10.14 7.00
N ALA A 39 -1.58 11.05 6.20
CA ALA A 39 -0.77 11.84 5.29
C ALA A 39 0.22 12.71 6.05
N ARG A 40 -0.25 13.36 7.10
CA ARG A 40 0.61 14.23 7.90
C ARG A 40 1.76 13.46 8.52
N ASP A 41 1.46 12.31 9.10
CA ASP A 41 2.48 11.51 9.76
C ASP A 41 3.51 10.98 8.78
N ALA A 42 3.12 10.80 7.53
CA ALA A 42 4.01 10.32 6.48
C ALA A 42 4.72 11.44 5.75
N TRP A 43 4.43 12.70 6.11
CA TRP A 43 4.97 13.87 5.42
C TRP A 43 4.61 13.86 3.94
N ILE A 44 3.40 13.43 3.65
CA ILE A 44 2.90 13.35 2.27
C ILE A 44 1.63 14.17 2.18
N ASP A 45 1.43 14.78 1.01
CA ASP A 45 0.24 15.57 0.77
C ASP A 45 -1.02 14.70 0.84
N ASP A 46 -2.06 15.24 1.49
CA ASP A 46 -3.31 14.50 1.67
C ASP A 46 -3.94 14.13 0.33
N SER A 47 -3.88 15.02 -0.64
CA SER A 47 -4.46 14.71 -1.96
C SER A 47 -3.68 13.61 -2.65
N TYR A 48 -2.38 13.50 -2.40
CA TYR A 48 -1.59 12.41 -2.96
C TYR A 48 -2.05 11.07 -2.36
N VAL A 49 -2.24 11.03 -1.04
CA VAL A 49 -2.74 9.83 -0.39
C VAL A 49 -4.13 9.47 -0.92
N SER A 50 -4.97 10.48 -1.10
CA SER A 50 -6.31 10.25 -1.64
C SER A 50 -6.25 9.60 -3.02
N ARG A 51 -5.36 10.08 -3.88
CA ARG A 51 -5.24 9.51 -5.22
C ARG A 51 -4.69 8.09 -5.19
N LEU A 52 -3.78 7.81 -4.26
CA LEU A 52 -3.28 6.45 -4.12
C LEU A 52 -4.39 5.49 -3.68
N LEU A 53 -5.20 5.93 -2.73
CA LEU A 53 -6.28 5.08 -2.23
C LEU A 53 -7.39 4.86 -3.24
N SER A 54 -7.61 5.83 -4.10
CA SER A 54 -8.64 5.71 -5.14
C SER A 54 -8.16 4.96 -6.36
N GLY A 55 -6.87 4.69 -6.46
CA GLY A 55 -6.31 4.01 -7.61
C GLY A 55 -5.96 4.93 -8.76
N GLU A 56 -6.13 6.23 -8.59
CA GLU A 56 -5.79 7.18 -9.65
C GLU A 56 -4.29 7.26 -9.88
N ARG A 57 -3.53 7.02 -8.82
CA ARG A 57 -2.09 7.04 -8.92
C ARG A 57 -1.59 5.61 -8.89
N GLU A 58 -0.99 5.18 -9.98
CA GLU A 58 -0.70 3.77 -10.14
C GLU A 58 0.54 3.32 -9.41
N ARG A 59 1.57 4.16 -9.39
CA ARG A 59 2.82 3.72 -8.79
C ARG A 59 3.52 4.87 -8.08
N PRO A 60 3.42 4.89 -6.77
CA PRO A 60 4.15 5.88 -5.98
C PRO A 60 5.64 5.54 -5.95
N SER A 61 6.45 6.50 -5.56
CA SER A 61 7.87 6.25 -5.39
C SER A 61 8.08 5.29 -4.21
N ARG A 62 9.23 4.64 -4.23
CA ARG A 62 9.57 3.73 -3.14
C ARG A 62 9.60 4.46 -1.80
N ASP A 63 10.20 5.64 -1.78
CA ASP A 63 10.28 6.42 -0.55
C ASP A 63 8.91 6.79 -0.03
N ALA A 64 8.00 7.19 -0.92
CA ALA A 64 6.65 7.54 -0.50
C ALA A 64 5.95 6.35 0.13
N LEU A 65 6.13 5.17 -0.43
CA LEU A 65 5.52 3.98 0.14
C LEU A 65 6.08 3.65 1.51
N ILE A 66 7.38 3.79 1.68
CA ILE A 66 8.00 3.52 2.97
C ILE A 66 7.48 4.51 4.02
N LEU A 67 7.44 5.79 3.67
CA LEU A 67 6.95 6.80 4.60
C LEU A 67 5.48 6.57 4.93
N LEU A 68 4.69 6.30 3.92
CA LEU A 68 3.26 6.08 4.12
C LEU A 68 3.03 4.83 4.97
N GLY A 69 3.72 3.75 4.68
CA GLY A 69 3.52 2.52 5.41
C GLY A 69 4.03 2.60 6.83
N ALA A 70 5.29 3.00 7.00
CA ALA A 70 5.91 2.96 8.32
C ALA A 70 5.37 4.03 9.25
N PHE A 71 5.21 5.24 8.76
CA PHE A 71 4.83 6.37 9.62
C PHE A 71 3.35 6.72 9.50
N GLY A 72 2.83 6.73 8.28
CA GLY A 72 1.43 7.09 8.10
C GLY A 72 0.50 6.02 8.62
N LEU A 73 0.69 4.80 8.17
CA LEU A 73 -0.18 3.68 8.53
C LEU A 73 0.30 2.91 9.76
N GLY A 74 1.52 3.15 10.19
CA GLY A 74 2.05 2.47 11.38
C GLY A 74 2.24 0.98 11.17
N LEU A 75 2.68 0.58 9.98
CA LEU A 75 2.82 -0.82 9.65
C LEU A 75 4.13 -1.41 10.17
N ALA A 76 4.10 -2.70 10.41
CA ALA A 76 5.33 -3.44 10.69
C ALA A 76 6.16 -3.56 9.41
N VAL A 77 7.43 -3.89 9.58
CA VAL A 77 8.34 -4.01 8.44
C VAL A 77 7.80 -4.99 7.41
N GLU A 78 7.27 -6.11 7.86
CA GLU A 78 6.74 -7.12 6.94
C GLU A 78 5.59 -6.59 6.11
N GLU A 79 4.78 -5.73 6.71
CA GLU A 79 3.65 -5.14 6.00
C GLU A 79 4.10 -4.08 5.02
N VAL A 80 5.11 -3.29 5.39
CA VAL A 80 5.69 -2.34 4.45
C VAL A 80 6.28 -3.09 3.26
N ASP A 81 6.93 -4.22 3.52
CA ASP A 81 7.48 -5.02 2.43
C ASP A 81 6.40 -5.52 1.49
N GLU A 82 5.22 -5.86 2.01
CA GLU A 82 4.10 -6.23 1.15
C GLU A 82 3.75 -5.09 0.19
N LEU A 83 3.70 -3.87 0.72
CA LEU A 83 3.39 -2.72 -0.12
C LEU A 83 4.46 -2.53 -1.20
N LEU A 84 5.72 -2.64 -0.80
CA LEU A 84 6.80 -2.46 -1.76
C LEU A 84 6.75 -3.50 -2.86
N MET A 85 6.54 -4.76 -2.49
CA MET A 85 6.48 -5.81 -3.49
C MET A 85 5.26 -5.68 -4.39
N ALA A 86 4.15 -5.22 -3.84
CA ALA A 86 2.97 -4.98 -4.65
C ALA A 86 3.20 -3.90 -5.71
N ALA A 87 4.14 -3.00 -5.45
CA ALA A 87 4.49 -1.94 -6.40
C ALA A 87 5.74 -2.30 -7.21
N ASP A 88 6.17 -3.55 -7.16
CA ASP A 88 7.34 -4.04 -7.90
C ASP A 88 8.64 -3.45 -7.40
N TYR A 89 8.70 -3.10 -6.13
CA TYR A 89 9.94 -2.68 -5.50
C TYR A 89 10.49 -3.81 -4.65
N LYS A 90 11.77 -3.76 -4.37
CA LYS A 90 12.39 -4.74 -3.49
C LYS A 90 12.01 -4.46 -2.05
N PRO A 91 11.84 -5.50 -1.25
CA PRO A 91 11.52 -5.30 0.16
C PRO A 91 12.69 -4.69 0.92
N LEU A 92 12.38 -4.11 2.08
CA LEU A 92 13.41 -3.55 2.94
C LEU A 92 14.26 -4.65 3.54
N VAL A 93 13.63 -5.76 3.91
CA VAL A 93 14.32 -6.88 4.51
C VAL A 93 14.51 -7.95 3.47
N LEU A 94 15.76 -8.24 3.15
CA LEU A 94 16.05 -9.27 2.16
C LEU A 94 15.82 -10.65 2.74
N PRO A 95 15.40 -11.59 1.90
CA PRO A 95 15.22 -12.97 2.37
C PRO A 95 16.51 -13.52 2.94
N ALA A 96 16.39 -14.39 3.92
CA ALA A 96 17.54 -15.00 4.53
C ALA A 96 18.35 -15.79 3.53
N SER A 97 17.69 -16.33 2.53
CA SER A 97 18.40 -17.11 1.52
C SER A 97 19.39 -16.29 0.71
N ILE A 98 19.28 -14.99 0.76
CA ILE A 98 20.19 -14.12 0.04
C ILE A 98 21.57 -14.09 0.67
N ARG A 99 21.63 -14.31 1.96
CA ARG A 99 22.90 -14.23 2.68
C ARG A 99 23.80 -15.42 2.44
#